data_4222d6772e6904c4ac84301f21281567
#
_entry.id   4222d6772e6904c4ac84301f21281567
#
_cell.length_a   1.000
_cell.length_b   1.000
_cell.length_c   1.000
_cell.angle_alpha   90.00
_cell.angle_beta   90.00
_cell.angle_gamma   90.00
#
_symmetry.space_group_name_H-M   'P 1'
#
loop_
_entity.id
_entity.type
_entity.pdbx_description
1 polymer ?
#
loop_
_entity_poly.entity_id
_entity_poly.type
_entity_poly.pdbx_seq_one_letter_code
_entity_poly.pdbx_strand_id
1 'polypeptide(L)'
;MSISKIKTESKINFESIILPKKTVFQLVSLLENENEKVKICNIKSKIKFEFNNSLLISKLIDGKFPNYIQVVPKNNEKRLEISLSDFLEKVDRVAEVSSDKKEGVKFQLSKNLLKLSVNNPSADGSEILEVSFQDELNISFNSKYLLDVASHIDGEKIIFYLNETSSPALIRDPVDNDSLFVVMPMKA
;
A
#
# COMPACT_ATOMS: atom_id res chain seq x y z
N MET A 1 -4.13 1.04 -3.34
CA MET A 1 -4.34 2.44 -2.90
C MET A 1 -3.72 2.60 -1.53
N SER A 2 -2.95 3.64 -1.32
CA SER A 2 -2.43 4.01 0.01
C SER A 2 -3.02 5.34 0.45
N ILE A 3 -3.22 5.50 1.74
CA ILE A 3 -3.70 6.73 2.37
C ILE A 3 -2.81 6.97 3.58
N SER A 4 -2.24 8.16 3.67
CA SER A 4 -1.52 8.63 4.85
C SER A 4 -2.09 9.97 5.28
N LYS A 5 -2.15 10.21 6.58
CA LYS A 5 -2.65 11.45 7.18
C LYS A 5 -1.55 12.07 8.03
N ILE A 6 -1.41 13.36 7.90
CA ILE A 6 -0.50 14.13 8.75
C ILE A 6 -1.26 15.25 9.41
N LYS A 7 -1.01 15.45 10.70
CA LYS A 7 -1.51 16.62 11.44
C LYS A 7 -0.56 17.77 11.20
N THR A 8 -1.08 18.92 10.80
CA THR A 8 -0.30 20.15 10.63
C THR A 8 -0.89 21.28 11.46
N GLU A 9 -0.03 22.08 12.05
CA GLU A 9 -0.42 23.31 12.76
C GLU A 9 -0.77 24.45 11.80
N SER A 10 -0.35 24.32 10.55
CA SER A 10 -0.62 25.33 9.51
C SER A 10 -2.06 25.22 9.01
N LYS A 11 -2.76 26.36 8.94
CA LYS A 11 -4.05 26.42 8.25
C LYS A 11 -3.83 26.27 6.76
N ILE A 12 -4.10 25.09 6.23
CA ILE A 12 -4.09 24.80 4.80
C ILE A 12 -5.42 25.31 4.23
N ASN A 13 -5.36 26.31 3.38
CA ASN A 13 -6.52 27.02 2.85
C ASN A 13 -6.69 26.80 1.34
N PHE A 14 -6.60 25.53 0.90
CA PHE A 14 -6.91 25.18 -0.48
C PHE A 14 -7.66 23.86 -0.57
N GLU A 15 -8.49 23.75 -1.60
CA GLU A 15 -9.28 22.55 -1.91
C GLU A 15 -8.36 21.37 -2.27
N SER A 16 -8.95 20.17 -2.31
CA SER A 16 -8.26 18.97 -2.78
C SER A 16 -7.68 19.17 -4.17
N ILE A 17 -6.42 18.79 -4.35
CA ILE A 17 -5.69 18.91 -5.60
C ILE A 17 -5.13 17.56 -6.02
N ILE A 18 -4.94 17.39 -7.33
CA ILE A 18 -4.31 16.19 -7.89
C ILE A 18 -2.93 16.57 -8.43
N LEU A 19 -1.89 16.00 -7.83
CA LEU A 19 -0.51 16.18 -8.25
C LEU A 19 -0.11 15.14 -9.31
N PRO A 20 0.63 15.53 -10.38
CA PRO A 20 1.23 14.55 -11.27
C PRO A 20 2.25 13.67 -10.52
N LYS A 21 2.26 12.37 -10.85
CA LYS A 21 3.19 11.40 -10.26
C LYS A 21 4.66 11.87 -10.33
N LYS A 22 5.06 12.44 -11.48
CA LYS A 22 6.41 12.98 -11.67
C LYS A 22 6.75 14.08 -10.67
N THR A 23 5.80 14.96 -10.36
CA THR A 23 5.99 16.03 -9.36
C THR A 23 6.22 15.47 -7.96
N VAL A 24 5.47 14.42 -7.59
CA VAL A 24 5.63 13.76 -6.29
C VAL A 24 7.03 13.16 -6.17
N PHE A 25 7.51 12.42 -7.18
CA PHE A 25 8.87 11.86 -7.16
C PHE A 25 9.97 12.92 -7.10
N GLN A 26 9.80 14.02 -7.84
CA GLN A 26 10.76 15.13 -7.77
C GLN A 26 10.76 15.80 -6.39
N LEU A 27 9.60 15.95 -5.76
CA LEU A 27 9.53 16.48 -4.40
C LEU A 27 10.24 15.57 -3.41
N VAL A 28 9.96 14.27 -3.44
CA VAL A 28 10.62 13.29 -2.56
C VAL A 28 12.14 13.39 -2.72
N SER A 29 12.64 13.31 -3.95
CA SER A 29 14.08 13.41 -4.22
C SER A 29 14.73 14.73 -3.76
N LEU A 30 14.01 15.84 -3.86
CA LEU A 30 14.52 17.15 -3.45
C LEU A 30 14.46 17.38 -1.93
N LEU A 31 13.60 16.65 -1.22
CA LEU A 31 13.36 16.81 0.22
C LEU A 31 14.01 15.72 1.08
N GLU A 32 14.66 14.71 0.48
CA GLU A 32 15.24 13.55 1.19
C GLU A 32 16.22 13.92 2.32
N ASN A 33 16.86 15.09 2.25
CA ASN A 33 17.84 15.55 3.23
C ASN A 33 17.44 16.83 3.94
N GLU A 34 16.18 17.23 3.85
CA GLU A 34 15.75 18.56 4.28
C GLU A 34 14.86 18.49 5.53
N ASN A 35 15.36 19.02 6.64
CA ASN A 35 14.57 19.25 7.86
C ASN A 35 13.87 20.62 7.85
N GLU A 36 13.77 21.24 6.69
CA GLU A 36 13.26 22.60 6.58
C GLU A 36 11.77 22.68 6.24
N LYS A 37 11.20 23.85 6.53
CA LYS A 37 9.80 24.12 6.22
C LYS A 37 9.61 24.32 4.73
N VAL A 38 8.68 23.59 4.13
CA VAL A 38 8.24 23.77 2.74
C VAL A 38 7.06 24.72 2.72
N LYS A 39 7.19 25.83 1.97
CA LYS A 39 6.07 26.73 1.72
C LYS A 39 5.31 26.26 0.48
N ILE A 40 4.05 25.94 0.66
CA ILE A 40 3.18 25.44 -0.40
C ILE A 40 2.18 26.53 -0.78
N CYS A 41 2.13 26.90 -2.07
CA CYS A 41 1.20 27.88 -2.60
C CYS A 41 0.43 27.29 -3.78
N ASN A 42 -0.90 27.29 -3.71
CA ASN A 42 -1.76 26.96 -4.84
C ASN A 42 -2.06 28.22 -5.66
N ILE A 43 -1.80 28.18 -6.96
CA ILE A 43 -2.01 29.28 -7.90
C ILE A 43 -2.89 28.76 -9.04
N LYS A 44 -4.22 28.78 -8.85
CA LYS A 44 -5.20 28.30 -9.84
C LYS A 44 -4.89 26.87 -10.32
N SER A 45 -4.34 26.73 -11.54
CA SER A 45 -4.01 25.44 -12.17
C SER A 45 -2.58 24.97 -11.89
N LYS A 46 -1.85 25.63 -11.00
CA LYS A 46 -0.46 25.32 -10.66
C LYS A 46 -0.27 25.29 -9.14
N ILE A 47 0.68 24.49 -8.69
CA ILE A 47 1.16 24.48 -7.32
C ILE A 47 2.65 24.83 -7.30
N LYS A 48 3.04 25.54 -6.29
CA LYS A 48 4.40 26.02 -6.07
C LYS A 48 4.88 25.53 -4.71
N PHE A 49 6.07 24.96 -4.69
CA PHE A 49 6.78 24.53 -3.50
C PHE A 49 8.07 25.33 -3.40
N GLU A 50 8.24 26.06 -2.29
CA GLU A 50 9.44 26.83 -1.99
C GLU A 50 10.10 26.22 -0.76
N PHE A 51 11.37 25.88 -0.86
CA PHE A 51 12.20 25.35 0.21
C PHE A 51 13.67 25.70 -0.07
N ASN A 52 14.39 26.15 0.96
CA ASN A 52 15.74 26.67 0.81
C ASN A 52 15.88 27.67 -0.36
N ASN A 53 16.85 27.46 -1.22
CA ASN A 53 17.06 28.25 -2.44
C ASN A 53 16.39 27.63 -3.67
N SER A 54 15.45 26.68 -3.47
CA SER A 54 14.80 25.92 -4.53
C SER A 54 13.34 26.29 -4.69
N LEU A 55 12.89 26.29 -5.93
CA LEU A 55 11.51 26.54 -6.33
C LEU A 55 11.05 25.48 -7.32
N LEU A 56 10.06 24.68 -6.93
CA LEU A 56 9.40 23.75 -7.81
C LEU A 56 7.98 24.23 -8.14
N ILE A 57 7.68 24.36 -9.42
CA ILE A 57 6.34 24.71 -9.91
C ILE A 57 5.83 23.54 -10.77
N SER A 58 4.63 23.08 -10.48
CA SER A 58 3.96 22.05 -11.25
C SER A 58 2.55 22.47 -11.66
N LYS A 59 2.12 21.99 -12.83
CA LYS A 59 0.70 22.05 -13.20
C LYS A 59 -0.06 21.01 -12.39
N LEU A 60 -1.28 21.33 -11.99
CA LEU A 60 -2.22 20.39 -11.39
C LEU A 60 -2.92 19.57 -12.48
N ILE A 61 -3.31 18.36 -12.15
CA ILE A 61 -4.20 17.58 -13.00
C ILE A 61 -5.61 18.07 -12.78
N ASP A 62 -6.26 18.48 -13.88
CA ASP A 62 -7.66 18.88 -13.86
C ASP A 62 -8.55 17.64 -13.70
N GLY A 63 -9.42 17.67 -12.70
CA GLY A 63 -10.34 16.57 -12.40
C GLY A 63 -10.71 16.49 -10.93
N LYS A 64 -11.67 15.62 -10.63
CA LYS A 64 -12.03 15.25 -9.26
C LYS A 64 -11.39 13.94 -8.89
N PHE A 65 -10.65 13.91 -7.78
CA PHE A 65 -10.16 12.65 -7.26
C PHE A 65 -11.35 11.75 -6.85
N PRO A 66 -11.35 10.46 -7.21
CA PRO A 66 -12.41 9.55 -6.80
C PRO A 66 -12.62 9.55 -5.29
N ASN A 67 -13.86 9.35 -4.84
CA ASN A 67 -14.16 9.24 -3.42
C ASN A 67 -13.55 7.95 -2.84
N TYR A 68 -12.30 8.05 -2.41
CA TYR A 68 -11.55 6.92 -1.87
C TYR A 68 -12.15 6.33 -0.59
N ILE A 69 -12.92 7.12 0.18
CA ILE A 69 -13.58 6.65 1.40
C ILE A 69 -14.57 5.50 1.10
N GLN A 70 -15.16 5.49 -0.10
CA GLN A 70 -16.06 4.42 -0.53
C GLN A 70 -15.33 3.12 -0.88
N VAL A 71 -14.03 3.20 -1.15
CA VAL A 71 -13.21 2.03 -1.50
C VAL A 71 -12.60 1.37 -0.26
N VAL A 72 -12.49 2.10 0.85
CA VAL A 72 -11.99 1.55 2.12
C VAL A 72 -13.03 0.58 2.69
N PRO A 73 -12.69 -0.71 2.83
CA PRO A 73 -13.62 -1.69 3.38
C PRO A 73 -13.93 -1.37 4.84
N LYS A 74 -15.19 -1.52 5.23
CA LYS A 74 -15.66 -1.22 6.60
C LYS A 74 -15.95 -2.48 7.42
N ASN A 75 -16.13 -3.62 6.76
CA ASN A 75 -16.62 -4.86 7.37
C ASN A 75 -15.59 -5.99 7.29
N ASN A 76 -14.31 -5.67 7.25
CA ASN A 76 -13.25 -6.67 7.24
C ASN A 76 -12.92 -7.05 8.69
N GLU A 77 -13.48 -8.15 9.18
CA GLU A 77 -13.38 -8.58 10.57
C GLU A 77 -12.28 -9.64 10.79
N LYS A 78 -11.85 -10.34 9.72
CA LYS A 78 -10.84 -11.39 9.80
C LYS A 78 -9.45 -10.76 9.86
N ARG A 79 -8.91 -10.68 11.07
CA ARG A 79 -7.59 -10.10 11.31
C ARG A 79 -6.50 -11.16 11.15
N LEU A 80 -5.53 -10.89 10.28
CA LEU A 80 -4.34 -11.69 10.06
C LEU A 80 -3.12 -10.84 10.36
N GLU A 81 -2.27 -11.29 11.26
CA GLU A 81 -1.02 -10.65 11.65
C GLU A 81 0.16 -11.54 11.28
N ILE A 82 1.15 -10.97 10.60
CA ILE A 82 2.31 -11.69 10.09
C ILE A 82 3.58 -10.89 10.45
N SER A 83 4.68 -11.57 10.76
CA SER A 83 6.01 -10.95 10.83
C SER A 83 6.34 -10.32 9.48
N LEU A 84 6.75 -9.05 9.46
CA LEU A 84 7.05 -8.33 8.23
C LEU A 84 8.21 -8.96 7.48
N SER A 85 9.26 -9.36 8.20
CA SER A 85 10.45 -10.02 7.60
C SER A 85 10.08 -11.34 6.93
N ASP A 86 9.31 -12.20 7.62
CA ASP A 86 8.90 -13.48 7.07
C ASP A 86 7.96 -13.31 5.88
N PHE A 87 7.06 -12.32 5.97
CA PHE A 87 6.16 -12.00 4.88
C PHE A 87 6.91 -11.57 3.61
N LEU A 88 7.83 -10.62 3.74
CA LEU A 88 8.65 -10.12 2.63
C LEU A 88 9.46 -11.25 1.99
N GLU A 89 10.21 -12.02 2.81
CA GLU A 89 11.04 -13.12 2.33
C GLU A 89 10.23 -14.17 1.58
N LYS A 90 9.11 -14.61 2.13
CA LYS A 90 8.30 -15.69 1.55
C LYS A 90 7.48 -15.26 0.35
N VAL A 91 6.95 -14.03 0.35
CA VAL A 91 6.26 -13.49 -0.83
C VAL A 91 7.23 -13.30 -1.98
N ASP A 92 8.44 -12.80 -1.71
CA ASP A 92 9.48 -12.62 -2.73
C ASP A 92 9.89 -13.95 -3.35
N ARG A 93 10.20 -14.96 -2.52
CA ARG A 93 10.53 -16.32 -2.99
C ARG A 93 9.44 -16.93 -3.87
N VAL A 94 8.19 -16.84 -3.43
CA VAL A 94 7.06 -17.39 -4.20
C VAL A 94 6.86 -16.62 -5.49
N ALA A 95 7.07 -15.29 -5.48
CA ALA A 95 6.95 -14.44 -6.66
C ALA A 95 8.08 -14.69 -7.69
N GLU A 96 9.29 -15.02 -7.25
CA GLU A 96 10.41 -15.33 -8.16
C GLU A 96 10.20 -16.60 -9.00
N VAL A 97 9.42 -17.55 -8.49
CA VAL A 97 9.07 -18.76 -9.23
C VAL A 97 8.12 -18.48 -10.39
N SER A 98 7.43 -17.35 -10.35
CA SER A 98 6.52 -16.90 -11.41
C SER A 98 7.28 -16.34 -12.60
N SER A 99 7.08 -16.86 -13.78
CA SER A 99 7.66 -16.35 -15.04
C SER A 99 7.01 -15.03 -15.48
N ASP A 100 5.81 -14.72 -15.01
CA ASP A 100 5.12 -13.44 -15.26
C ASP A 100 4.87 -12.70 -13.93
N LYS A 101 5.52 -11.53 -13.78
CA LYS A 101 5.32 -10.62 -12.62
C LYS A 101 3.87 -10.16 -12.42
N LYS A 102 2.96 -10.58 -13.29
CA LYS A 102 1.52 -10.33 -13.16
C LYS A 102 0.77 -11.45 -12.46
N GLU A 103 1.42 -12.59 -12.20
CA GLU A 103 0.78 -13.68 -11.48
C GLU A 103 0.52 -13.31 -10.03
N GLY A 104 -0.64 -13.75 -9.54
CA GLY A 104 -1.05 -13.48 -8.16
C GLY A 104 -0.45 -14.49 -7.20
N VAL A 105 -0.04 -14.02 -6.05
CA VAL A 105 0.24 -14.87 -4.90
C VAL A 105 -1.08 -15.25 -4.24
N LYS A 106 -1.36 -16.54 -4.18
CA LYS A 106 -2.54 -17.11 -3.54
C LYS A 106 -2.26 -17.32 -2.06
N PHE A 107 -3.11 -16.77 -1.24
CA PHE A 107 -3.18 -16.98 0.20
C PHE A 107 -4.22 -18.08 0.45
N GLN A 108 -3.81 -19.20 0.96
CA GLN A 108 -4.67 -20.24 1.47
C GLN A 108 -4.56 -20.22 2.99
N LEU A 109 -5.53 -19.60 3.62
CA LEU A 109 -5.62 -19.47 5.07
C LEU A 109 -6.46 -20.61 5.62
N SER A 110 -5.95 -21.21 6.65
CA SER A 110 -6.65 -22.22 7.45
C SER A 110 -6.28 -22.01 8.92
N LYS A 111 -6.79 -22.81 9.82
CA LYS A 111 -6.54 -22.67 11.25
C LYS A 111 -5.03 -22.65 11.54
N ASN A 112 -4.54 -21.50 12.00
CA ASN A 112 -3.15 -21.22 12.38
C ASN A 112 -2.10 -21.39 11.25
N LEU A 113 -2.54 -21.42 9.99
CA LEU A 113 -1.65 -21.66 8.87
C LEU A 113 -1.98 -20.76 7.68
N LEU A 114 -0.96 -20.16 7.10
CA LEU A 114 -1.02 -19.47 5.82
C LEU A 114 -0.09 -20.19 4.83
N LYS A 115 -0.66 -20.77 3.78
CA LYS A 115 0.11 -21.24 2.62
C LYS A 115 0.07 -20.16 1.54
N LEU A 116 1.25 -19.71 1.13
CA LEU A 116 1.47 -18.85 -0.03
C LEU A 116 1.81 -19.74 -1.23
N SER A 117 1.21 -19.51 -2.38
CA SER A 117 1.52 -20.24 -3.60
C SER A 117 1.29 -19.40 -4.84
N VAL A 118 1.97 -19.76 -5.93
CA VAL A 118 1.73 -19.23 -7.28
C VAL A 118 1.33 -20.38 -8.17
N ASN A 119 0.27 -20.23 -8.95
CA ASN A 119 -0.13 -21.19 -9.96
C ASN A 119 0.62 -20.89 -11.26
N ASN A 120 1.71 -21.59 -11.50
CA ASN A 120 2.40 -21.53 -12.77
C ASN A 120 2.44 -22.96 -13.38
N PRO A 121 2.00 -23.15 -14.63
CA PRO A 121 2.08 -24.47 -15.29
C PRO A 121 3.49 -25.04 -15.39
N SER A 122 4.52 -24.20 -15.28
CA SER A 122 5.93 -24.57 -15.45
C SER A 122 6.70 -24.69 -14.13
N ALA A 123 6.16 -24.19 -13.02
CA ALA A 123 6.84 -24.21 -11.73
C ALA A 123 5.83 -24.04 -10.58
N ASP A 124 5.96 -24.86 -9.56
CA ASP A 124 5.10 -24.86 -8.38
C ASP A 124 5.92 -24.35 -7.18
N GLY A 125 5.69 -23.09 -6.80
CA GLY A 125 6.32 -22.46 -5.63
C GLY A 125 5.33 -22.34 -4.49
N SER A 126 5.64 -22.88 -3.33
CA SER A 126 4.81 -22.66 -2.14
C SER A 126 5.63 -22.50 -0.89
N GLU A 127 5.20 -21.59 -0.02
CA GLU A 127 5.75 -21.32 1.30
C GLU A 127 4.66 -21.41 2.36
N ILE A 128 5.04 -21.75 3.58
CA ILE A 128 4.12 -21.91 4.70
C ILE A 128 4.57 -20.99 5.83
N LEU A 129 3.59 -20.31 6.43
CA LEU A 129 3.76 -19.49 7.63
C LEU A 129 2.80 -19.97 8.71
N GLU A 130 3.29 -20.05 9.94
CA GLU A 130 2.44 -20.16 11.12
C GLU A 130 1.88 -18.79 11.45
N VAL A 131 0.56 -18.69 11.58
CA VAL A 131 -0.14 -17.44 11.83
C VAL A 131 -1.26 -17.65 12.85
N SER A 132 -1.68 -16.61 13.53
CA SER A 132 -2.87 -16.68 14.38
C SER A 132 -4.10 -16.31 13.54
N PHE A 133 -4.79 -17.33 13.02
CA PHE A 133 -5.97 -17.18 12.20
C PHE A 133 -6.93 -18.33 12.45
N GLN A 134 -8.24 -18.06 12.51
CA GLN A 134 -9.22 -19.10 12.91
C GLN A 134 -10.14 -19.53 11.77
N ASP A 135 -10.27 -18.71 10.75
CA ASP A 135 -11.15 -18.94 9.62
C ASP A 135 -10.46 -19.68 8.47
N GLU A 136 -11.25 -20.08 7.49
CA GLU A 136 -10.75 -20.51 6.19
C GLU A 136 -10.98 -19.42 5.16
N LEU A 137 -9.95 -19.08 4.36
CA LEU A 137 -10.08 -18.12 3.29
C LEU A 137 -9.05 -18.40 2.18
N ASN A 138 -9.52 -18.38 0.94
CA ASN A 138 -8.67 -18.41 -0.24
C ASN A 138 -8.79 -17.06 -0.96
N ILE A 139 -7.68 -16.33 -1.08
CA ILE A 139 -7.65 -15.01 -1.71
C ILE A 139 -6.32 -14.84 -2.44
N SER A 140 -6.33 -14.12 -3.57
CA SER A 140 -5.11 -13.91 -4.37
C SER A 140 -4.84 -12.43 -4.54
N PHE A 141 -3.57 -12.05 -4.48
CA PHE A 141 -3.14 -10.67 -4.65
C PHE A 141 -1.96 -10.58 -5.63
N ASN A 142 -1.84 -9.45 -6.30
CA ASN A 142 -0.65 -9.18 -7.09
C ASN A 142 0.57 -9.04 -6.18
N SER A 143 1.62 -9.84 -6.44
CA SER A 143 2.85 -9.89 -5.62
C SER A 143 3.52 -8.52 -5.50
N LYS A 144 3.58 -7.79 -6.60
CA LYS A 144 4.19 -6.45 -6.62
C LYS A 144 3.48 -5.49 -5.68
N TYR A 145 2.14 -5.52 -5.62
CA TYR A 145 1.40 -4.65 -4.70
C TYR A 145 1.59 -5.05 -3.24
N LEU A 146 1.73 -6.35 -2.96
CA LEU A 146 2.05 -6.83 -1.61
C LEU A 146 3.42 -6.34 -1.16
N LEU A 147 4.44 -6.50 -2.00
CA LEU A 147 5.80 -6.05 -1.72
C LEU A 147 5.89 -4.52 -1.62
N ASP A 148 5.21 -3.79 -2.52
CA ASP A 148 5.12 -2.33 -2.46
C ASP A 148 4.51 -1.85 -1.13
N VAL A 149 3.45 -2.49 -0.65
CA VAL A 149 2.84 -2.15 0.65
C VAL A 149 3.79 -2.49 1.78
N ALA A 150 4.35 -3.71 1.78
CA ALA A 150 5.23 -4.18 2.84
C ALA A 150 6.50 -3.30 2.99
N SER A 151 7.01 -2.75 1.89
CA SER A 151 8.15 -1.82 1.92
C SER A 151 7.86 -0.45 2.57
N HIS A 152 6.60 -0.16 2.88
CA HIS A 152 6.16 1.08 3.55
C HIS A 152 5.57 0.81 4.95
N ILE A 153 5.85 -0.35 5.51
CA ILE A 153 5.52 -0.71 6.89
C ILE A 153 6.78 -0.49 7.72
N ASP A 154 6.70 0.33 8.74
CA ASP A 154 7.82 0.63 9.65
C ASP A 154 7.87 -0.32 10.85
N GLY A 155 6.74 -0.99 11.15
CA GLY A 155 6.63 -1.94 12.25
C GLY A 155 7.24 -3.31 11.92
N GLU A 156 7.44 -4.12 12.96
CA GLU A 156 7.92 -5.52 12.81
C GLU A 156 6.87 -6.47 12.24
N LYS A 157 5.64 -6.02 12.11
CA LYS A 157 4.48 -6.82 11.68
C LYS A 157 3.65 -6.08 10.66
N ILE A 158 3.02 -6.83 9.76
CA ILE A 158 2.00 -6.37 8.84
C ILE A 158 0.65 -6.95 9.24
N ILE A 159 -0.39 -6.13 9.26
CA ILE A 159 -1.74 -6.54 9.66
C ILE A 159 -2.69 -6.44 8.47
N PHE A 160 -3.29 -7.57 8.11
CA PHE A 160 -4.35 -7.66 7.13
C PHE A 160 -5.70 -7.75 7.84
N TYR A 161 -6.65 -6.99 7.37
CA TYR A 161 -8.07 -7.17 7.66
C TYR A 161 -8.75 -7.66 6.40
N LEU A 162 -9.29 -8.86 6.47
CA LEU A 162 -9.87 -9.61 5.37
C LEU A 162 -11.37 -9.85 5.60
N ASN A 163 -12.09 -10.21 4.57
CA ASN A 163 -13.49 -10.61 4.65
C ASN A 163 -13.73 -11.83 3.74
N GLU A 164 -14.08 -11.62 2.49
CA GLU A 164 -14.38 -12.65 1.49
C GLU A 164 -13.31 -12.65 0.38
N THR A 165 -13.29 -13.72 -0.41
CA THR A 165 -12.33 -13.94 -1.51
C THR A 165 -12.28 -12.79 -2.53
N SER A 166 -13.39 -12.10 -2.75
CA SER A 166 -13.51 -10.98 -3.70
C SER A 166 -13.47 -9.60 -3.07
N SER A 167 -13.42 -9.52 -1.74
CA SER A 167 -13.43 -8.26 -1.00
C SER A 167 -12.04 -7.63 -0.95
N PRO A 168 -11.92 -6.29 -1.05
CA PRO A 168 -10.64 -5.61 -0.87
C PRO A 168 -10.03 -5.94 0.49
N ALA A 169 -8.73 -6.18 0.53
CA ALA A 169 -7.99 -6.28 1.80
C ALA A 169 -7.64 -4.88 2.31
N LEU A 170 -7.83 -4.64 3.59
CA LEU A 170 -7.28 -3.48 4.29
C LEU A 170 -6.01 -3.90 5.01
N ILE A 171 -4.92 -3.19 4.78
CA ILE A 171 -3.61 -3.47 5.38
C ILE A 171 -3.21 -2.27 6.24
N ARG A 172 -2.63 -2.54 7.39
CA ARG A 172 -2.18 -1.52 8.32
C ARG A 172 -0.80 -1.83 8.88
N ASP A 173 -0.11 -0.76 9.21
CA ASP A 173 1.06 -0.77 10.07
C ASP A 173 0.61 -0.70 11.54
N PRO A 174 1.07 -1.58 12.43
CA PRO A 174 0.73 -1.51 13.84
C PRO A 174 1.32 -0.29 14.56
N VAL A 175 2.38 0.31 14.03
CA VAL A 175 3.05 1.47 14.65
C VAL A 175 2.62 2.80 14.03
N ASP A 176 2.08 2.80 12.80
CA ASP A 176 1.54 3.98 12.13
C ASP A 176 0.01 3.87 11.93
N ASN A 177 -0.73 4.51 12.83
CA ASN A 177 -2.20 4.54 12.76
C ASN A 177 -2.76 5.49 11.70
N ASP A 178 -1.95 6.39 11.19
CA ASP A 178 -2.36 7.40 10.21
C ASP A 178 -2.24 6.91 8.77
N SER A 179 -1.52 5.80 8.55
CA SER A 179 -1.40 5.14 7.25
C SER A 179 -2.30 3.91 7.13
N LEU A 180 -2.87 3.73 5.95
CA LEU A 180 -3.61 2.54 5.58
C LEU A 180 -3.46 2.23 4.10
N PHE A 181 -3.53 0.95 3.77
CA PHE A 181 -3.42 0.47 2.41
C PHE A 181 -4.64 -0.40 2.06
N VAL A 182 -5.14 -0.23 0.83
CA VAL A 182 -6.23 -1.06 0.31
C VAL A 182 -5.74 -1.77 -0.95
N VAL A 183 -5.80 -3.09 -0.94
CA VAL A 183 -5.39 -3.93 -2.05
C VAL A 183 -6.57 -4.76 -2.54
N MET A 184 -6.88 -4.62 -3.84
CA MET A 184 -7.92 -5.43 -4.49
C MET A 184 -7.39 -6.84 -4.74
N PRO A 185 -8.18 -7.88 -4.46
CA PRO A 185 -7.81 -9.23 -4.82
C PRO A 185 -7.84 -9.40 -6.34
N MET A 186 -7.05 -10.36 -6.81
CA MET A 186 -7.12 -10.84 -8.18
C MET A 186 -8.26 -11.87 -8.30
N LYS A 187 -8.92 -11.86 -9.43
CA LYS A 187 -9.86 -12.95 -9.77
C LYS A 187 -9.04 -14.24 -9.96
N ALA A 188 -9.40 -15.28 -9.22
CA ALA A 188 -8.86 -16.63 -9.39
C ALA A 188 -9.31 -17.23 -10.73
#